data_b404130976dc37c51a2405098bd507fe
#
_entry.id   b404130976dc37c51a2405098bd507fe
#
_cell.length_a   1.000
_cell.length_b   1.000
_cell.length_c   1.000
_cell.angle_alpha   90.00
_cell.angle_beta   90.00
_cell.angle_gamma   90.00
#
_symmetry.space_group_name_H-M   'P 1'
#
loop_
_entity.id
_entity.type
_entity.pdbx_description
1 polymer ?
#
loop_
_entity_poly.entity_id
_entity_poly.type
_entity_poly.pdbx_seq_one_letter_code
_entity_poly.pdbx_strand_id
1 'polypeptide(L)'
;MLSRQLTSFWGVLRKLWGDYIQTNELYKMNNQSGSGSYKQIAYLSSYPPRECGIATFTKDLIDTIEEFCGFSPSVLAINEKGAIYDYEGRVKKEIKREYKENYIQAAQYINSSNIDLVNLQHEFGLFGGEYGEYIKFFLETLKKPVVTTLHTVLPDFSPKALEVLKCITEASASIIVISYSAIEMLKNQGINCRNIKVIPHGCPNIEFVDTEQAKIELGLKNRLVASTFGLISSGKGIEYAIRALSHVVKKEPRILYLIIGQTHPEVIKQEGEKYRISLQQLVSELGLEANVRFINRFLSKLELIKYLQATDIYLTPYISPYQISSGTLTYAAGAGKAVVSTPYFHAQDILADNRGVFCKFKDSISLADGIIELLDAKVRKAMQKRIYKFSRRFVWANIAQEYVNLFDKVIKMGSVFGDS
;
A
#
# COMPACT_ATOMS: atom_id res chain seq x y z
N MET A 1 5.67 28.45 -18.83
CA MET A 1 5.45 28.88 -17.42
C MET A 1 5.33 27.71 -16.45
N LEU A 2 4.82 26.56 -16.81
CA LEU A 2 4.69 25.38 -15.94
C LEU A 2 6.03 24.77 -15.46
N SER A 3 7.10 24.86 -16.24
CA SER A 3 8.41 24.26 -15.87
C SER A 3 9.15 24.97 -14.73
N ARG A 4 8.92 26.28 -14.51
CA ARG A 4 9.55 27.05 -13.42
C ARG A 4 8.83 26.89 -12.06
N GLN A 5 7.55 26.56 -12.04
CA GLN A 5 6.81 26.29 -10.80
C GLN A 5 7.14 24.92 -10.22
N LEU A 6 7.40 23.91 -11.06
CA LEU A 6 7.82 22.58 -10.63
C LEU A 6 9.20 22.58 -9.98
N THR A 7 10.17 23.37 -10.51
CA THR A 7 11.52 23.45 -9.92
C THR A 7 11.55 24.12 -8.53
N SER A 8 10.67 25.07 -8.24
CA SER A 8 10.58 25.71 -6.92
C SER A 8 9.96 24.78 -5.87
N PHE A 9 8.97 23.97 -6.26
CA PHE A 9 8.31 22.99 -5.40
C PHE A 9 9.28 21.88 -4.95
N TRP A 10 10.12 21.38 -5.85
CA TRP A 10 11.16 20.38 -5.53
C TRP A 10 12.30 20.94 -4.66
N GLY A 11 12.59 22.25 -4.76
CA GLY A 11 13.57 22.93 -3.90
C GLY A 11 13.12 22.99 -2.43
N VAL A 12 11.84 23.25 -2.19
CA VAL A 12 11.23 23.28 -0.84
C VAL A 12 11.19 21.87 -0.24
N LEU A 13 10.86 20.86 -1.03
CA LEU A 13 10.85 19.47 -0.58
C LEU A 13 12.25 18.97 -0.18
N ARG A 14 13.32 19.33 -0.91
CA ARG A 14 14.69 19.00 -0.53
C ARG A 14 15.11 19.57 0.83
N LYS A 15 14.67 20.76 1.17
CA LYS A 15 15.01 21.42 2.44
C LYS A 15 14.25 20.79 3.61
N LEU A 16 12.97 20.48 3.44
CA LEU A 16 12.14 19.78 4.44
C LEU A 16 12.64 18.38 4.76
N TRP A 17 13.30 17.68 3.82
CA TRP A 17 13.81 16.34 4.01
C TRP A 17 15.24 16.26 4.59
N GLY A 18 16.04 17.34 4.46
CA GLY A 18 17.36 17.44 5.10
C GLY A 18 17.27 17.51 6.61
N ASP A 19 16.28 18.25 7.12
CA ASP A 19 16.04 18.43 8.55
C ASP A 19 15.44 17.18 9.23
N TYR A 20 14.84 16.26 8.44
CA TYR A 20 14.13 15.08 8.91
C TYR A 20 15.05 13.98 9.47
N ILE A 21 16.26 13.82 8.94
CA ILE A 21 17.21 12.78 9.39
C ILE A 21 17.79 13.10 10.77
N GLN A 22 18.00 14.40 11.08
CA GLN A 22 18.52 14.83 12.40
C GLN A 22 17.50 14.74 13.54
N THR A 23 16.20 14.90 13.25
CA THR A 23 15.15 14.82 14.29
C THR A 23 14.87 13.41 14.79
N ASN A 24 15.11 12.38 14.00
CA ASN A 24 14.84 10.98 14.38
C ASN A 24 15.79 10.40 15.44
N GLU A 25 17.06 10.83 15.48
CA GLU A 25 17.99 10.40 16.52
C GLU A 25 17.67 11.05 17.88
N LEU A 26 17.22 12.30 17.87
CA LEU A 26 16.81 13.04 19.07
C LEU A 26 15.53 12.49 19.73
N TYR A 27 14.59 11.95 18.93
CA TYR A 27 13.34 11.40 19.48
C TYR A 27 13.54 10.06 20.18
N LYS A 28 14.44 9.21 19.68
CA LYS A 28 14.82 7.96 20.36
C LYS A 28 15.45 8.20 21.74
N MET A 29 16.22 9.29 21.91
CA MET A 29 16.84 9.65 23.18
C MET A 29 15.85 10.25 24.19
N ASN A 30 14.81 10.95 23.74
CA ASN A 30 13.86 11.62 24.65
C ASN A 30 12.73 10.73 25.18
N ASN A 31 12.41 9.60 24.52
CA ASN A 31 11.33 8.70 24.95
C ASN A 31 11.78 7.54 25.86
N GLN A 32 13.08 7.40 26.15
CA GLN A 32 13.57 6.40 27.12
C GLN A 32 13.44 6.83 28.60
N SER A 33 12.95 8.03 28.90
CA SER A 33 12.95 8.58 30.27
C SER A 33 11.57 9.01 30.80
N GLY A 34 10.46 8.45 30.28
CA GLY A 34 9.12 8.79 30.77
C GLY A 34 8.33 7.59 31.24
N SER A 35 8.03 7.50 32.52
CA SER A 35 7.05 6.58 33.15
C SER A 35 5.60 6.95 32.78
N GLY A 36 5.34 7.25 31.52
CA GLY A 36 4.02 7.56 30.99
C GLY A 36 3.27 6.29 30.59
N SER A 37 2.00 6.16 30.98
CA SER A 37 1.09 5.13 30.49
C SER A 37 1.15 5.08 28.97
N TYR A 38 1.33 3.89 28.36
CA TYR A 38 1.26 3.69 26.91
C TYR A 38 -0.09 4.15 26.39
N LYS A 39 -0.09 4.96 25.34
CA LYS A 39 -1.30 5.39 24.67
C LYS A 39 -1.99 4.20 24.01
N GLN A 40 -3.32 4.19 24.09
CA GLN A 40 -4.17 3.12 23.58
C GLN A 40 -4.76 3.55 22.24
N ILE A 41 -4.36 2.91 21.17
CA ILE A 41 -4.87 3.19 19.81
C ILE A 41 -5.71 2.01 19.35
N ALA A 42 -6.93 2.29 18.91
CA ALA A 42 -7.76 1.30 18.24
C ALA A 42 -7.67 1.46 16.71
N TYR A 43 -7.47 0.36 16.01
CA TYR A 43 -7.46 0.30 14.55
C TYR A 43 -8.76 -0.31 14.06
N LEU A 44 -9.56 0.47 13.33
CA LEU A 44 -10.75 -0.02 12.64
C LEU A 44 -10.40 -0.37 11.21
N SER A 45 -10.30 -1.67 10.90
CA SER A 45 -9.76 -2.17 9.64
C SER A 45 -10.14 -3.63 9.39
N SER A 46 -9.86 -4.15 8.18
CA SER A 46 -9.62 -5.58 8.02
C SER A 46 -8.31 -5.98 8.69
N TYR A 47 -8.21 -7.24 9.15
CA TYR A 47 -7.01 -7.74 9.84
C TYR A 47 -6.74 -9.20 9.46
N PRO A 48 -5.48 -9.68 9.46
CA PRO A 48 -5.19 -11.10 9.25
C PRO A 48 -5.89 -11.98 10.32
N PRO A 49 -6.38 -13.18 9.92
CA PRO A 49 -6.00 -13.94 8.74
C PRO A 49 -6.76 -13.58 7.45
N ARG A 50 -7.58 -12.51 7.43
CA ARG A 50 -8.19 -12.06 6.17
C ARG A 50 -7.11 -11.66 5.16
N GLU A 51 -7.12 -12.31 3.99
CA GLU A 51 -6.17 -12.08 2.91
C GLU A 51 -6.57 -10.84 2.09
N CYS A 52 -6.13 -9.68 2.50
CA CYS A 52 -6.29 -8.43 1.73
C CYS A 52 -5.16 -7.45 2.00
N GLY A 53 -4.93 -6.53 1.05
CA GLY A 53 -3.85 -5.54 1.14
C GLY A 53 -3.94 -4.62 2.36
N ILE A 54 -5.17 -4.23 2.76
CA ILE A 54 -5.40 -3.36 3.93
C ILE A 54 -5.14 -4.12 5.23
N ALA A 55 -5.51 -5.41 5.31
CA ALA A 55 -5.19 -6.24 6.46
C ALA A 55 -3.68 -6.35 6.67
N THR A 56 -2.92 -6.57 5.58
CA THR A 56 -1.45 -6.62 5.60
C THR A 56 -0.86 -5.26 6.01
N PHE A 57 -1.34 -4.17 5.42
CA PHE A 57 -0.92 -2.81 5.77
C PHE A 57 -1.13 -2.51 7.25
N THR A 58 -2.33 -2.80 7.75
CA THR A 58 -2.70 -2.55 9.15
C THR A 58 -1.82 -3.36 10.10
N LYS A 59 -1.60 -4.64 9.80
CA LYS A 59 -0.71 -5.49 10.61
C LYS A 59 0.72 -4.97 10.62
N ASP A 60 1.27 -4.62 9.46
CA ASP A 60 2.65 -4.11 9.36
C ASP A 60 2.84 -2.80 10.11
N LEU A 61 1.86 -1.89 10.02
CA LEU A 61 1.86 -0.64 10.77
C LEU A 61 1.80 -0.88 12.29
N ILE A 62 0.86 -1.73 12.73
CA ILE A 62 0.66 -2.07 14.14
C ILE A 62 1.90 -2.74 14.73
N ASP A 63 2.43 -3.78 14.07
CA ASP A 63 3.62 -4.50 14.52
C ASP A 63 4.79 -3.53 14.73
N THR A 64 4.97 -2.60 13.79
CA THR A 64 6.06 -1.63 13.86
C THR A 64 5.84 -0.58 14.96
N ILE A 65 4.61 -0.08 15.13
CA ILE A 65 4.29 0.89 16.19
C ILE A 65 4.49 0.26 17.58
N GLU A 66 4.05 -0.97 17.78
CA GLU A 66 4.23 -1.69 19.05
C GLU A 66 5.71 -1.93 19.35
N GLU A 67 6.49 -2.36 18.34
CA GLU A 67 7.91 -2.66 18.51
C GLU A 67 8.76 -1.42 18.81
N PHE A 68 8.49 -0.28 18.16
CA PHE A 68 9.41 0.86 18.17
C PHE A 68 8.89 2.11 18.87
N CYS A 69 7.60 2.24 19.10
CA CYS A 69 6.99 3.52 19.48
C CYS A 69 6.27 3.51 20.83
N GLY A 70 6.15 2.36 21.50
CA GLY A 70 5.58 2.26 22.85
C GLY A 70 4.06 2.54 22.93
N PHE A 71 3.31 2.34 21.83
CA PHE A 71 1.85 2.39 21.81
C PHE A 71 1.29 0.98 22.01
N SER A 72 0.14 0.86 22.66
CA SER A 72 -0.56 -0.42 22.79
C SER A 72 -1.74 -0.45 21.80
N PRO A 73 -1.60 -1.19 20.70
CA PRO A 73 -2.62 -1.26 19.67
C PRO A 73 -3.69 -2.29 20.00
N SER A 74 -4.94 -1.97 19.67
CA SER A 74 -6.05 -2.92 19.60
C SER A 74 -6.76 -2.81 18.25
N VAL A 75 -7.44 -3.87 17.81
CA VAL A 75 -8.08 -3.95 16.51
C VAL A 75 -9.57 -4.19 16.67
N LEU A 76 -10.36 -3.44 15.90
CA LEU A 76 -11.74 -3.72 15.58
C LEU A 76 -11.77 -4.24 14.14
N ALA A 77 -11.93 -5.56 13.99
CA ALA A 77 -11.78 -6.22 12.71
C ALA A 77 -13.09 -6.22 11.92
N ILE A 78 -13.05 -5.72 10.68
CA ILE A 78 -14.18 -5.77 9.75
C ILE A 78 -14.16 -7.11 9.02
N ASN A 79 -15.20 -7.91 9.23
CA ASN A 79 -15.37 -9.21 8.62
C ASN A 79 -16.27 -9.14 7.38
N GLU A 80 -15.94 -9.95 6.39
CA GLU A 80 -16.77 -10.16 5.22
C GLU A 80 -18.03 -10.96 5.58
N LYS A 81 -19.07 -10.80 4.78
CA LYS A 81 -20.33 -11.54 4.94
C LYS A 81 -20.06 -13.05 4.98
N GLY A 82 -20.50 -13.69 6.07
CA GLY A 82 -20.38 -15.15 6.26
C GLY A 82 -18.98 -15.66 6.59
N ALA A 83 -17.95 -14.78 6.65
CA ALA A 83 -16.63 -15.19 7.04
C ALA A 83 -16.49 -15.30 8.57
N ILE A 84 -15.77 -16.33 9.00
CA ILE A 84 -15.37 -16.56 10.40
C ILE A 84 -13.84 -16.63 10.38
N TYR A 85 -13.21 -15.81 11.22
CA TYR A 85 -11.77 -15.77 11.33
C TYR A 85 -11.33 -16.12 12.76
N ASP A 86 -10.27 -16.88 12.88
CA ASP A 86 -9.59 -17.13 14.16
C ASP A 86 -8.56 -16.03 14.39
N TYR A 87 -8.97 -15.00 15.13
CA TYR A 87 -8.14 -13.84 15.39
C TYR A 87 -7.28 -14.00 16.64
N GLU A 88 -6.03 -13.54 16.53
CA GLU A 88 -5.14 -13.39 17.69
C GLU A 88 -5.59 -12.28 18.65
N GLY A 89 -5.02 -12.25 19.84
CA GLY A 89 -5.43 -11.45 20.99
C GLY A 89 -5.48 -9.92 20.84
N ARG A 90 -4.96 -9.34 19.75
CA ARG A 90 -5.07 -7.91 19.45
C ARG A 90 -6.46 -7.51 18.97
N VAL A 91 -7.22 -8.42 18.36
CA VAL A 91 -8.60 -8.15 17.94
C VAL A 91 -9.51 -8.19 19.18
N LYS A 92 -10.09 -7.05 19.52
CA LYS A 92 -10.96 -6.88 20.69
C LYS A 92 -12.43 -6.90 20.33
N LYS A 93 -12.76 -6.63 19.06
CA LYS A 93 -14.12 -6.62 18.55
C LYS A 93 -14.15 -7.03 17.09
N GLU A 94 -15.11 -7.84 16.72
CA GLU A 94 -15.40 -8.16 15.33
C GLU A 94 -16.66 -7.41 14.87
N ILE A 95 -16.61 -6.86 13.67
CA ILE A 95 -17.71 -6.14 13.03
C ILE A 95 -18.07 -6.91 11.76
N LYS A 96 -19.24 -7.54 11.77
CA LYS A 96 -19.83 -8.11 10.55
C LYS A 96 -20.32 -6.96 9.70
N ARG A 97 -19.68 -6.75 8.55
CA ARG A 97 -19.83 -5.52 7.75
C ARG A 97 -21.27 -5.23 7.30
N GLU A 98 -22.12 -6.25 7.19
CA GLU A 98 -23.51 -6.13 6.73
C GLU A 98 -24.52 -5.66 7.79
N TYR A 99 -24.14 -5.58 9.09
CA TYR A 99 -25.03 -5.19 10.17
C TYR A 99 -24.66 -3.83 10.73
N LYS A 100 -25.57 -2.84 10.61
CA LYS A 100 -25.39 -1.47 11.12
C LYS A 100 -25.16 -1.43 12.62
N GLU A 101 -25.86 -2.28 13.35
CA GLU A 101 -25.81 -2.41 14.81
C GLU A 101 -24.39 -2.74 15.31
N ASN A 102 -23.60 -3.50 14.52
CA ASN A 102 -22.23 -3.84 14.90
C ASN A 102 -21.32 -2.62 14.90
N TYR A 103 -21.56 -1.63 14.03
CA TYR A 103 -20.80 -0.37 13.99
C TYR A 103 -21.11 0.48 15.21
N ILE A 104 -22.38 0.60 15.58
CA ILE A 104 -22.83 1.31 16.80
C ILE A 104 -22.23 0.66 18.05
N GLN A 105 -22.33 -0.66 18.19
CA GLN A 105 -21.76 -1.42 19.30
C GLN A 105 -20.24 -1.28 19.39
N ALA A 106 -19.55 -1.24 18.26
CA ALA A 106 -18.11 -1.04 18.22
C ALA A 106 -17.73 0.36 18.72
N ALA A 107 -18.43 1.40 18.31
CA ALA A 107 -18.21 2.76 18.80
C ALA A 107 -18.53 2.89 20.31
N GLN A 108 -19.60 2.28 20.78
CA GLN A 108 -19.94 2.24 22.23
C GLN A 108 -18.84 1.54 23.04
N TYR A 109 -18.31 0.42 22.53
CA TYR A 109 -17.18 -0.26 23.15
C TYR A 109 -15.96 0.66 23.29
N ILE A 110 -15.61 1.40 22.22
CA ILE A 110 -14.49 2.37 22.25
C ILE A 110 -14.78 3.49 23.27
N ASN A 111 -16.00 4.03 23.29
CA ASN A 111 -16.38 5.12 24.19
C ASN A 111 -16.26 4.72 25.68
N SER A 112 -16.52 3.45 26.01
CA SER A 112 -16.44 2.93 27.39
C SER A 112 -15.05 2.37 27.76
N SER A 113 -14.09 2.37 26.83
CA SER A 113 -12.75 1.85 27.02
C SER A 113 -11.72 2.97 27.32
N ASN A 114 -10.50 2.57 27.66
CA ASN A 114 -9.37 3.47 27.83
C ASN A 114 -8.66 3.84 26.49
N ILE A 115 -9.31 3.63 25.35
CA ILE A 115 -8.79 4.02 24.04
C ILE A 115 -8.70 5.55 23.95
N ASP A 116 -7.54 6.04 23.49
CA ASP A 116 -7.27 7.49 23.35
C ASP A 116 -7.65 8.00 21.96
N LEU A 117 -7.49 7.16 20.92
CA LEU A 117 -7.69 7.54 19.52
C LEU A 117 -8.07 6.31 18.68
N VAL A 118 -8.90 6.54 17.63
CA VAL A 118 -9.19 5.54 16.60
C VAL A 118 -8.44 5.88 15.32
N ASN A 119 -7.68 4.92 14.78
CA ASN A 119 -7.15 4.98 13.43
C ASN A 119 -8.05 4.17 12.49
N LEU A 120 -8.79 4.86 11.64
CA LEU A 120 -9.68 4.28 10.64
C LEU A 120 -8.90 4.03 9.34
N GLN A 121 -8.83 2.78 8.88
CA GLN A 121 -8.27 2.41 7.59
C GLN A 121 -9.42 2.33 6.57
N HIS A 122 -9.56 3.34 5.73
CA HIS A 122 -10.71 3.46 4.85
C HIS A 122 -10.45 2.94 3.44
N GLU A 123 -11.34 2.06 3.00
CA GLU A 123 -11.54 1.62 1.62
C GLU A 123 -13.05 1.41 1.41
N PHE A 124 -13.62 1.91 0.30
CA PHE A 124 -15.07 1.86 0.05
C PHE A 124 -15.65 0.45 0.11
N GLY A 125 -14.93 -0.55 -0.41
CA GLY A 125 -15.36 -1.94 -0.40
C GLY A 125 -15.19 -2.68 0.93
N LEU A 126 -14.60 -2.03 1.95
CA LEU A 126 -14.33 -2.68 3.23
C LEU A 126 -15.56 -2.71 4.12
N PHE A 127 -16.34 -1.65 4.15
CA PHE A 127 -17.50 -1.45 5.02
C PHE A 127 -18.79 -1.87 4.32
N GLY A 128 -19.88 -2.06 5.11
CA GLY A 128 -21.19 -2.42 4.60
C GLY A 128 -21.96 -1.23 4.03
N GLY A 129 -23.04 -1.54 3.31
CA GLY A 129 -23.84 -0.57 2.61
C GLY A 129 -23.25 -0.15 1.26
N GLU A 130 -23.91 0.75 0.57
CA GLU A 130 -23.42 1.28 -0.70
C GLU A 130 -22.22 2.20 -0.46
N TYR A 131 -21.11 1.92 -1.14
CA TYR A 131 -19.82 2.61 -0.93
C TYR A 131 -19.33 2.63 0.52
N GLY A 132 -19.71 1.62 1.33
CA GLY A 132 -19.26 1.54 2.72
C GLY A 132 -19.97 2.50 3.69
N GLU A 133 -21.17 2.98 3.35
CA GLU A 133 -21.89 4.00 4.11
C GLU A 133 -22.16 3.63 5.58
N TYR A 134 -22.13 2.34 5.97
CA TYR A 134 -22.38 1.94 7.36
C TYR A 134 -21.32 2.43 8.34
N ILE A 135 -20.16 2.88 7.85
CA ILE A 135 -19.17 3.55 8.71
C ILE A 135 -19.72 4.82 9.39
N LYS A 136 -20.73 5.47 8.80
CA LYS A 136 -21.38 6.64 9.38
C LYS A 136 -21.95 6.35 10.77
N PHE A 137 -22.55 5.17 10.98
CA PHE A 137 -23.11 4.77 12.29
C PHE A 137 -22.03 4.65 13.36
N PHE A 138 -20.82 4.23 12.99
CA PHE A 138 -19.67 4.23 13.89
C PHE A 138 -19.24 5.65 14.22
N LEU A 139 -19.04 6.50 13.21
CA LEU A 139 -18.53 7.86 13.36
C LEU A 139 -19.51 8.77 14.14
N GLU A 140 -20.81 8.67 13.90
CA GLU A 140 -21.86 9.42 14.61
C GLU A 140 -21.97 9.02 16.09
N THR A 141 -21.67 7.77 16.42
CA THR A 141 -21.73 7.25 17.80
C THR A 141 -20.45 7.50 18.59
N LEU A 142 -19.31 7.60 17.90
CA LEU A 142 -17.98 7.68 18.50
C LEU A 142 -17.76 9.05 19.16
N LYS A 143 -17.17 9.04 20.38
CA LYS A 143 -16.79 10.25 21.14
C LYS A 143 -15.28 10.48 21.22
N LYS A 144 -14.48 9.58 20.67
CA LYS A 144 -13.01 9.67 20.65
C LYS A 144 -12.51 10.25 19.33
N PRO A 145 -11.33 10.91 19.30
CA PRO A 145 -10.79 11.45 18.07
C PRO A 145 -10.47 10.33 17.06
N VAL A 146 -10.66 10.66 15.77
CA VAL A 146 -10.39 9.75 14.65
C VAL A 146 -9.30 10.31 13.76
N VAL A 147 -8.34 9.48 13.38
CA VAL A 147 -7.40 9.72 12.27
C VAL A 147 -7.71 8.70 11.18
N THR A 148 -8.11 9.16 10.00
CA THR A 148 -8.48 8.28 8.89
C THR A 148 -7.38 8.21 7.85
N THR A 149 -6.99 7.00 7.45
CA THR A 149 -6.13 6.74 6.30
C THR A 149 -7.00 6.35 5.10
N LEU A 150 -6.94 7.14 4.02
CA LEU A 150 -7.63 6.86 2.76
C LEU A 150 -6.73 6.04 1.84
N HIS A 151 -7.12 4.80 1.55
CA HIS A 151 -6.38 3.91 0.64
C HIS A 151 -6.75 4.14 -0.82
N THR A 152 -7.96 4.63 -1.08
CA THR A 152 -8.45 5.00 -2.42
C THR A 152 -8.97 6.44 -2.42
N VAL A 153 -8.48 7.23 -3.37
CA VAL A 153 -9.06 8.51 -3.79
C VAL A 153 -9.14 8.50 -5.29
N LEU A 154 -10.32 8.81 -5.84
CA LEU A 154 -10.58 8.86 -7.27
C LEU A 154 -10.73 10.31 -7.74
N PRO A 155 -10.44 10.61 -9.02
CA PRO A 155 -10.64 11.97 -9.55
C PRO A 155 -12.12 12.37 -9.59
N ASP A 156 -13.02 11.37 -9.75
CA ASP A 156 -14.46 11.55 -9.76
C ASP A 156 -15.12 10.48 -8.90
N PHE A 157 -15.95 10.90 -7.95
CA PHE A 157 -16.79 10.03 -7.15
C PHE A 157 -18.26 10.14 -7.58
N SER A 158 -18.99 9.04 -7.51
CA SER A 158 -20.45 9.13 -7.56
C SER A 158 -20.98 10.01 -6.42
N PRO A 159 -22.15 10.64 -6.56
CA PRO A 159 -22.71 11.48 -5.49
C PRO A 159 -22.78 10.76 -4.14
N LYS A 160 -23.10 9.47 -4.15
CA LYS A 160 -23.19 8.66 -2.93
C LYS A 160 -21.82 8.39 -2.30
N ALA A 161 -20.82 8.04 -3.12
CA ALA A 161 -19.46 7.84 -2.64
C ALA A 161 -18.87 9.14 -2.06
N LEU A 162 -19.12 10.28 -2.72
CA LEU A 162 -18.70 11.59 -2.23
C LEU A 162 -19.37 11.97 -0.90
N GLU A 163 -20.66 11.67 -0.73
CA GLU A 163 -21.39 11.86 0.54
C GLU A 163 -20.73 11.07 1.68
N VAL A 164 -20.40 9.80 1.45
CA VAL A 164 -19.71 8.95 2.44
C VAL A 164 -18.34 9.53 2.77
N LEU A 165 -17.57 9.92 1.75
CA LEU A 165 -16.23 10.50 1.94
C LEU A 165 -16.30 11.83 2.72
N LYS A 166 -17.25 12.72 2.44
CA LYS A 166 -17.47 13.96 3.20
C LYS A 166 -17.75 13.66 4.68
N CYS A 167 -18.67 12.74 4.97
CA CYS A 167 -18.95 12.34 6.35
C CYS A 167 -17.69 11.86 7.08
N ILE A 168 -16.87 11.03 6.44
CA ILE A 168 -15.62 10.53 7.02
C ILE A 168 -14.63 11.67 7.26
N THR A 169 -14.44 12.56 6.27
CA THR A 169 -13.47 13.65 6.38
C THR A 169 -13.87 14.71 7.41
N GLU A 170 -15.16 14.99 7.56
CA GLU A 170 -15.72 15.90 8.56
C GLU A 170 -15.62 15.34 9.99
N ALA A 171 -15.82 14.03 10.16
CA ALA A 171 -15.70 13.34 11.46
C ALA A 171 -14.25 13.13 11.89
N SER A 172 -13.26 13.26 11.00
CA SER A 172 -11.87 12.96 11.29
C SER A 172 -11.09 14.19 11.74
N ALA A 173 -10.38 14.06 12.87
CA ALA A 173 -9.45 15.09 13.37
C ALA A 173 -8.27 15.29 12.40
N SER A 174 -7.87 14.24 11.68
CA SER A 174 -6.88 14.33 10.59
C SER A 174 -7.11 13.22 9.57
N ILE A 175 -6.79 13.52 8.31
CA ILE A 175 -6.84 12.59 7.19
C ILE A 175 -5.42 12.30 6.72
N ILE A 176 -5.12 11.03 6.50
CA ILE A 176 -3.89 10.57 5.88
C ILE A 176 -4.20 10.12 4.46
N VAL A 177 -3.42 10.58 3.50
CA VAL A 177 -3.39 10.09 2.12
C VAL A 177 -2.00 9.58 1.78
N ILE A 178 -1.93 8.61 0.86
CA ILE A 178 -0.66 7.90 0.57
C ILE A 178 0.19 8.62 -0.49
N SER A 179 -0.44 9.46 -1.33
CA SER A 179 0.25 10.22 -2.38
C SER A 179 -0.18 11.68 -2.40
N TYR A 180 0.68 12.55 -2.91
CA TYR A 180 0.37 13.99 -3.04
C TYR A 180 -0.75 14.28 -4.03
N SER A 181 -0.86 13.47 -5.10
CA SER A 181 -1.93 13.58 -6.09
C SER A 181 -3.34 13.44 -5.48
N ALA A 182 -3.48 12.69 -4.40
CA ALA A 182 -4.74 12.55 -3.70
C ALA A 182 -5.27 13.87 -3.12
N ILE A 183 -4.39 14.77 -2.67
CA ILE A 183 -4.80 16.08 -2.13
C ILE A 183 -5.51 16.92 -3.20
N GLU A 184 -4.95 16.96 -4.41
CA GLU A 184 -5.54 17.72 -5.52
C GLU A 184 -6.89 17.14 -5.94
N MET A 185 -7.00 15.80 -6.01
CA MET A 185 -8.26 15.14 -6.30
C MET A 185 -9.34 15.44 -5.27
N LEU A 186 -9.01 15.41 -3.98
CA LEU A 186 -9.94 15.73 -2.90
C LEU A 186 -10.39 17.20 -2.96
N LYS A 187 -9.47 18.14 -3.21
CA LYS A 187 -9.78 19.55 -3.37
C LYS A 187 -10.75 19.81 -4.52
N ASN A 188 -10.51 19.17 -5.67
CA ASN A 188 -11.35 19.32 -6.87
C ASN A 188 -12.79 18.85 -6.64
N GLN A 189 -13.00 18.00 -5.64
CA GLN A 189 -14.33 17.51 -5.24
C GLN A 189 -14.92 18.23 -4.02
N GLY A 190 -14.33 19.37 -3.63
CA GLY A 190 -14.84 20.21 -2.56
C GLY A 190 -14.61 19.65 -1.15
N ILE A 191 -13.67 18.73 -0.97
CA ILE A 191 -13.26 18.23 0.34
C ILE A 191 -12.33 19.26 1.00
N ASN A 192 -12.58 19.56 2.28
CA ASN A 192 -11.68 20.43 3.05
C ASN A 192 -10.36 19.73 3.36
N CYS A 193 -9.26 20.26 2.84
CA CYS A 193 -7.94 19.65 2.96
C CYS A 193 -7.05 20.22 4.08
N ARG A 194 -7.57 21.04 4.99
CA ARG A 194 -6.78 21.70 6.04
C ARG A 194 -6.07 20.70 6.98
N ASN A 195 -6.70 19.56 7.25
CA ASN A 195 -6.21 18.52 8.16
C ASN A 195 -5.67 17.29 7.43
N ILE A 196 -5.33 17.41 6.13
CA ILE A 196 -4.79 16.31 5.35
C ILE A 196 -3.26 16.27 5.47
N LYS A 197 -2.72 15.09 5.75
CA LYS A 197 -1.30 14.78 5.78
C LYS A 197 -0.98 13.69 4.76
N VAL A 198 0.12 13.84 4.03
CA VAL A 198 0.65 12.74 3.20
C VAL A 198 1.57 11.89 4.07
N ILE A 199 1.23 10.62 4.26
CA ILE A 199 2.12 9.61 4.83
C ILE A 199 2.17 8.45 3.83
N PRO A 200 3.32 8.21 3.20
CA PRO A 200 3.46 7.18 2.17
C PRO A 200 3.19 5.76 2.68
N HIS A 201 2.95 4.83 1.76
CA HIS A 201 2.85 3.41 2.08
C HIS A 201 4.19 2.88 2.58
N GLY A 202 4.20 2.11 3.67
CA GLY A 202 5.40 1.49 4.21
C GLY A 202 5.89 0.30 3.40
N CYS A 203 7.19 -0.02 3.54
CA CYS A 203 7.78 -1.28 3.05
C CYS A 203 8.65 -1.92 4.12
N PRO A 204 8.86 -3.25 4.06
CA PRO A 204 9.81 -3.92 4.93
C PRO A 204 11.23 -3.34 4.75
N ASN A 205 12.01 -3.36 5.82
CA ASN A 205 13.44 -3.05 5.74
C ASN A 205 14.19 -4.25 5.17
N ILE A 206 14.23 -4.35 3.83
CA ILE A 206 14.90 -5.44 3.12
C ILE A 206 16.34 -5.02 2.82
N GLU A 207 17.29 -5.88 3.14
CA GLU A 207 18.69 -5.67 2.78
C GLU A 207 18.89 -5.71 1.26
N PHE A 208 19.74 -4.82 0.75
CA PHE A 208 20.13 -4.80 -0.66
C PHE A 208 21.18 -5.87 -0.92
N VAL A 209 20.73 -7.04 -1.36
CA VAL A 209 21.57 -8.20 -1.63
C VAL A 209 21.72 -8.47 -3.13
N ASP A 210 22.74 -9.22 -3.52
CA ASP A 210 22.83 -9.77 -4.87
C ASP A 210 21.69 -10.78 -5.11
N THR A 211 21.05 -10.71 -6.26
CA THR A 211 19.91 -11.55 -6.60
C THR A 211 20.27 -13.03 -6.75
N GLU A 212 21.54 -13.36 -7.02
CA GLU A 212 21.96 -14.72 -7.38
C GLU A 212 21.77 -15.72 -6.23
N GLN A 213 22.06 -15.32 -4.97
CA GLN A 213 21.86 -16.22 -3.82
C GLN A 213 20.36 -16.58 -3.66
N ALA A 214 19.48 -15.59 -3.70
CA ALA A 214 18.06 -15.81 -3.61
C ALA A 214 17.50 -16.65 -4.78
N LYS A 215 18.07 -16.48 -5.99
CA LYS A 215 17.73 -17.29 -7.15
C LYS A 215 18.14 -18.76 -6.96
N ILE A 216 19.31 -19.03 -6.39
CA ILE A 216 19.74 -20.40 -6.09
C ILE A 216 18.77 -21.08 -5.14
N GLU A 217 18.38 -20.41 -4.04
CA GLU A 217 17.46 -20.93 -3.05
C GLU A 217 16.08 -21.26 -3.62
N LEU A 218 15.63 -20.51 -4.63
CA LEU A 218 14.33 -20.69 -5.29
C LEU A 218 14.40 -21.57 -6.56
N GLY A 219 15.56 -22.14 -6.88
CA GLY A 219 15.76 -22.95 -8.10
C GLY A 219 15.68 -22.14 -9.40
N LEU A 220 16.06 -20.85 -9.34
CA LEU A 220 15.99 -19.89 -10.45
C LEU A 220 17.38 -19.50 -10.99
N LYS A 221 18.41 -20.28 -10.64
CA LYS A 221 19.78 -20.03 -11.07
C LYS A 221 19.86 -19.84 -12.60
N ASN A 222 20.69 -18.91 -13.05
CA ASN A 222 20.90 -18.55 -14.45
C ASN A 222 19.68 -17.97 -15.18
N ARG A 223 18.60 -17.61 -14.49
CA ARG A 223 17.45 -16.92 -15.08
C ARG A 223 17.56 -15.41 -14.86
N LEU A 224 17.11 -14.64 -15.83
CA LEU A 224 16.74 -13.24 -15.60
C LEU A 224 15.30 -13.21 -15.12
N VAL A 225 15.06 -12.80 -13.88
CA VAL A 225 13.76 -12.92 -13.25
C VAL A 225 13.01 -11.59 -13.33
N ALA A 226 11.91 -11.58 -14.10
CA ALA A 226 10.88 -10.55 -13.99
C ALA A 226 9.77 -11.02 -13.03
N SER A 227 9.11 -10.13 -12.30
CA SER A 227 7.99 -10.52 -11.44
C SER A 227 6.92 -9.46 -11.31
N THR A 228 5.69 -9.92 -11.04
CA THR A 228 4.55 -9.14 -10.51
C THR A 228 3.99 -9.91 -9.33
N PHE A 229 3.65 -9.24 -8.24
CA PHE A 229 3.01 -9.91 -7.12
C PHE A 229 1.76 -9.17 -6.61
N GLY A 230 0.95 -9.90 -5.84
CA GLY A 230 -0.26 -9.44 -5.16
C GLY A 230 -1.51 -10.17 -5.64
N LEU A 231 -2.67 -9.81 -5.10
CA LEU A 231 -3.94 -10.40 -5.49
C LEU A 231 -4.23 -10.12 -6.97
N ILE A 232 -4.41 -11.18 -7.76
CA ILE A 232 -4.53 -11.11 -9.22
C ILE A 232 -5.92 -10.63 -9.63
N SER A 233 -5.96 -9.63 -10.49
CA SER A 233 -7.17 -9.06 -11.09
C SER A 233 -6.85 -8.43 -12.46
N SER A 234 -7.84 -8.21 -13.30
CA SER A 234 -7.68 -7.59 -14.62
C SER A 234 -7.06 -6.18 -14.55
N GLY A 235 -7.32 -5.44 -13.45
CA GLY A 235 -6.73 -4.12 -13.22
C GLY A 235 -5.20 -4.09 -13.20
N LYS A 236 -4.54 -5.24 -13.00
CA LYS A 236 -3.07 -5.35 -12.98
C LYS A 236 -2.42 -5.42 -14.36
N GLY A 237 -3.18 -5.65 -15.44
CA GLY A 237 -2.68 -5.65 -16.82
C GLY A 237 -1.63 -6.75 -17.10
N ILE A 238 -1.73 -7.90 -16.44
CA ILE A 238 -0.75 -8.99 -16.55
C ILE A 238 -0.70 -9.53 -17.98
N GLU A 239 -1.81 -9.52 -18.69
CA GLU A 239 -1.90 -9.90 -20.10
C GLU A 239 -0.95 -9.09 -20.99
N TYR A 240 -0.75 -7.79 -20.69
CA TYR A 240 0.19 -6.95 -21.44
C TYR A 240 1.63 -7.34 -21.16
N ALA A 241 1.95 -7.77 -19.92
CA ALA A 241 3.27 -8.26 -19.57
C ALA A 241 3.58 -9.61 -20.26
N ILE A 242 2.61 -10.53 -20.32
CA ILE A 242 2.76 -11.80 -21.05
C ILE A 242 2.98 -11.54 -22.54
N ARG A 243 2.19 -10.65 -23.16
CA ARG A 243 2.38 -10.27 -24.57
C ARG A 243 3.73 -9.58 -24.80
N ALA A 244 4.16 -8.70 -23.91
CA ALA A 244 5.48 -8.06 -23.99
C ALA A 244 6.61 -9.10 -23.98
N LEU A 245 6.45 -10.15 -23.15
CA LEU A 245 7.45 -11.19 -23.01
C LEU A 245 7.73 -11.94 -24.32
N SER A 246 6.73 -12.11 -25.22
CA SER A 246 6.92 -12.73 -26.54
C SER A 246 7.93 -12.00 -27.45
N HIS A 247 8.15 -10.71 -27.19
CA HIS A 247 9.18 -9.91 -27.86
C HIS A 247 10.51 -9.99 -27.13
N VAL A 248 10.49 -10.01 -25.79
CA VAL A 248 11.69 -10.01 -24.95
C VAL A 248 12.44 -11.32 -25.05
N VAL A 249 11.76 -12.47 -25.09
CA VAL A 249 12.39 -13.83 -25.15
C VAL A 249 13.25 -14.01 -26.40
N LYS A 250 12.99 -13.27 -27.48
CA LYS A 250 13.82 -13.30 -28.70
C LYS A 250 15.21 -12.71 -28.48
N LYS A 251 15.37 -11.81 -27.47
CA LYS A 251 16.63 -11.15 -27.11
C LYS A 251 17.28 -11.79 -25.88
N GLU A 252 16.46 -12.24 -24.92
CA GLU A 252 16.91 -12.89 -23.69
C GLU A 252 16.05 -14.13 -23.41
N PRO A 253 16.39 -15.30 -23.99
CA PRO A 253 15.64 -16.54 -23.82
C PRO A 253 15.59 -17.04 -22.37
N ARG A 254 16.54 -16.61 -21.51
CA ARG A 254 16.59 -17.00 -20.10
C ARG A 254 15.65 -16.18 -19.22
N ILE A 255 14.91 -15.20 -19.76
CA ILE A 255 13.96 -14.45 -18.94
C ILE A 255 12.86 -15.37 -18.42
N LEU A 256 12.51 -15.21 -17.15
CA LEU A 256 11.40 -15.90 -16.50
C LEU A 256 10.51 -14.86 -15.81
N TYR A 257 9.24 -14.82 -16.18
CA TYR A 257 8.25 -13.98 -15.54
C TYR A 257 7.48 -14.75 -14.48
N LEU A 258 7.59 -14.32 -13.23
CA LEU A 258 6.89 -14.87 -12.08
C LEU A 258 5.61 -14.05 -11.81
N ILE A 259 4.47 -14.69 -11.91
CA ILE A 259 3.17 -14.11 -11.56
C ILE A 259 2.80 -14.69 -10.19
N ILE A 260 2.96 -13.87 -9.14
CA ILE A 260 2.92 -14.32 -7.75
C ILE A 260 1.67 -13.80 -7.06
N GLY A 261 0.83 -14.70 -6.60
CA GLY A 261 -0.38 -14.42 -5.84
C GLY A 261 -1.59 -15.19 -6.34
N GLN A 262 -2.56 -15.35 -5.48
CA GLN A 262 -3.86 -15.91 -5.82
C GLN A 262 -4.76 -14.86 -6.47
N THR A 263 -5.85 -15.30 -7.08
CA THR A 263 -6.88 -14.41 -7.61
C THR A 263 -7.53 -13.63 -6.46
N HIS A 264 -7.84 -12.35 -6.71
CA HIS A 264 -8.45 -11.49 -5.71
C HIS A 264 -9.78 -12.10 -5.21
N PRO A 265 -10.04 -12.21 -3.88
CA PRO A 265 -11.23 -12.86 -3.35
C PRO A 265 -12.55 -12.32 -3.93
N GLU A 266 -12.68 -11.00 -4.12
CA GLU A 266 -13.88 -10.44 -4.73
C GLU A 266 -14.02 -10.81 -6.23
N VAL A 267 -12.91 -10.97 -6.95
CA VAL A 267 -12.93 -11.47 -8.34
C VAL A 267 -13.37 -12.92 -8.38
N ILE A 268 -12.88 -13.77 -7.43
CA ILE A 268 -13.32 -15.16 -7.32
C ILE A 268 -14.84 -15.25 -7.10
N LYS A 269 -15.40 -14.39 -6.24
CA LYS A 269 -16.85 -14.38 -5.96
C LYS A 269 -17.68 -13.98 -7.19
N GLN A 270 -17.19 -13.07 -8.01
CA GLN A 270 -17.91 -12.52 -9.18
C GLN A 270 -17.69 -13.33 -10.44
N GLU A 271 -16.47 -13.72 -10.73
CA GLU A 271 -16.02 -14.26 -12.02
C GLU A 271 -15.31 -15.62 -11.91
N GLY A 272 -15.04 -16.09 -10.68
CA GLY A 272 -14.20 -17.28 -10.47
C GLY A 272 -12.76 -17.05 -10.93
N GLU A 273 -12.14 -18.08 -11.48
CA GLU A 273 -10.74 -18.05 -11.97
C GLU A 273 -10.62 -17.65 -13.45
N LYS A 274 -11.67 -17.08 -14.06
CA LYS A 274 -11.70 -16.78 -15.51
C LYS A 274 -10.49 -15.98 -15.97
N TYR A 275 -10.13 -14.91 -15.23
CA TYR A 275 -9.00 -14.07 -15.60
C TYR A 275 -7.67 -14.85 -15.54
N ARG A 276 -7.43 -15.65 -14.48
CA ARG A 276 -6.21 -16.46 -14.37
C ARG A 276 -6.15 -17.50 -15.50
N ILE A 277 -7.25 -18.18 -15.78
CA ILE A 277 -7.33 -19.18 -16.86
C ILE A 277 -7.02 -18.52 -18.20
N SER A 278 -7.57 -17.33 -18.49
CA SER A 278 -7.26 -16.60 -19.73
C SER A 278 -5.78 -16.22 -19.84
N LEU A 279 -5.10 -15.88 -18.72
CA LEU A 279 -3.67 -15.64 -18.73
C LEU A 279 -2.86 -16.90 -19.03
N GLN A 280 -3.26 -18.07 -18.49
CA GLN A 280 -2.63 -19.35 -18.76
C GLN A 280 -2.81 -19.77 -20.23
N GLN A 281 -4.00 -19.57 -20.78
CA GLN A 281 -4.26 -19.79 -22.21
C GLN A 281 -3.39 -18.89 -23.08
N LEU A 282 -3.28 -17.58 -22.74
CA LEU A 282 -2.42 -16.66 -23.44
C LEU A 282 -0.94 -17.06 -23.42
N VAL A 283 -0.44 -17.64 -22.31
CA VAL A 283 0.92 -18.17 -22.23
C VAL A 283 1.11 -19.31 -23.22
N SER A 284 0.14 -20.22 -23.32
CA SER A 284 0.20 -21.35 -24.25
C SER A 284 0.08 -20.93 -25.70
N GLU A 285 -0.85 -20.00 -26.01
CA GLU A 285 -1.00 -19.42 -27.36
C GLU A 285 0.26 -18.77 -27.90
N LEU A 286 1.08 -18.19 -26.98
CA LEU A 286 2.34 -17.52 -27.32
C LEU A 286 3.57 -18.41 -27.21
N GLY A 287 3.44 -19.68 -26.79
CA GLY A 287 4.54 -20.62 -26.60
C GLY A 287 5.52 -20.18 -25.51
N LEU A 288 5.02 -19.61 -24.39
CA LEU A 288 5.82 -19.03 -23.33
C LEU A 288 5.86 -19.87 -22.05
N GLU A 289 5.50 -21.14 -22.09
CA GLU A 289 5.43 -22.04 -20.92
C GLU A 289 6.78 -22.16 -20.19
N ALA A 290 7.89 -22.07 -20.92
CA ALA A 290 9.23 -22.08 -20.34
C ALA A 290 9.64 -20.74 -19.72
N ASN A 291 8.90 -19.67 -19.99
CA ASN A 291 9.25 -18.30 -19.62
C ASN A 291 8.24 -17.62 -18.68
N VAL A 292 7.11 -18.27 -18.37
CA VAL A 292 6.10 -17.75 -17.43
C VAL A 292 5.81 -18.84 -16.38
N ARG A 293 5.79 -18.43 -15.11
CA ARG A 293 5.41 -19.32 -13.99
C ARG A 293 4.40 -18.62 -13.09
N PHE A 294 3.31 -19.30 -12.82
CA PHE A 294 2.29 -18.88 -11.84
C PHE A 294 2.59 -19.48 -10.48
N ILE A 295 2.55 -18.64 -9.42
CA ILE A 295 2.62 -19.04 -8.02
C ILE A 295 1.29 -18.67 -7.39
N ASN A 296 0.31 -19.60 -7.54
CA ASN A 296 -1.10 -19.39 -7.21
C ASN A 296 -1.38 -19.60 -5.72
N ARG A 297 -0.80 -18.77 -4.86
CA ARG A 297 -1.06 -18.74 -3.42
C ARG A 297 -0.73 -17.39 -2.81
N PHE A 298 -1.36 -17.08 -1.70
CA PHE A 298 -0.97 -15.97 -0.85
C PHE A 298 0.33 -16.32 -0.13
N LEU A 299 1.37 -15.52 -0.32
CA LEU A 299 2.66 -15.77 0.31
C LEU A 299 2.75 -15.13 1.69
N SER A 300 3.44 -15.80 2.62
CA SER A 300 3.90 -15.14 3.83
C SER A 300 4.86 -14.01 3.50
N LYS A 301 5.00 -13.02 4.41
CA LYS A 301 5.92 -11.90 4.22
C LYS A 301 7.37 -12.37 3.95
N LEU A 302 7.84 -13.37 4.68
CA LEU A 302 9.19 -13.91 4.51
C LEU A 302 9.40 -14.55 3.13
N GLU A 303 8.44 -15.33 2.66
CA GLU A 303 8.49 -15.92 1.32
C GLU A 303 8.47 -14.85 0.23
N LEU A 304 7.58 -13.85 0.37
CA LEU A 304 7.50 -12.73 -0.58
C LEU A 304 8.83 -11.97 -0.66
N ILE A 305 9.48 -11.71 0.48
CA ILE A 305 10.79 -11.06 0.51
C ILE A 305 11.83 -11.89 -0.27
N LYS A 306 11.86 -13.22 -0.13
CA LYS A 306 12.76 -14.09 -0.91
C LYS A 306 12.52 -13.98 -2.42
N TYR A 307 11.25 -14.00 -2.86
CA TYR A 307 10.93 -13.80 -4.27
C TYR A 307 11.29 -12.40 -4.76
N LEU A 308 11.08 -11.36 -3.94
CA LEU A 308 11.53 -10.02 -4.28
C LEU A 308 13.07 -9.95 -4.38
N GLN A 309 13.79 -10.55 -3.45
CA GLN A 309 15.26 -10.60 -3.52
C GLN A 309 15.75 -11.31 -4.80
N ALA A 310 15.09 -12.37 -5.24
CA ALA A 310 15.41 -13.08 -6.49
C ALA A 310 15.00 -12.34 -7.77
N THR A 311 14.19 -11.27 -7.67
CA THR A 311 13.68 -10.51 -8.81
C THR A 311 14.73 -9.53 -9.33
N ASP A 312 14.96 -9.50 -10.63
CA ASP A 312 15.79 -8.50 -11.32
C ASP A 312 14.99 -7.30 -11.76
N ILE A 313 13.78 -7.54 -12.34
CA ILE A 313 12.89 -6.53 -12.91
C ILE A 313 11.49 -6.73 -12.33
N TYR A 314 10.93 -5.71 -11.72
CA TYR A 314 9.54 -5.74 -11.25
C TYR A 314 8.61 -5.06 -12.26
N LEU A 315 7.52 -5.74 -12.63
CA LEU A 315 6.56 -5.25 -13.61
C LEU A 315 5.26 -4.84 -12.92
N THR A 316 4.80 -3.63 -13.20
CA THR A 316 3.51 -3.13 -12.69
C THR A 316 2.75 -2.37 -13.79
N PRO A 317 2.24 -3.11 -14.83
CA PRO A 317 1.59 -2.54 -15.99
C PRO A 317 0.09 -2.28 -15.75
N TYR A 318 -0.25 -1.65 -14.61
CA TYR A 318 -1.63 -1.38 -14.24
C TYR A 318 -2.36 -0.60 -15.31
N ILE A 319 -3.65 -0.91 -15.52
CA ILE A 319 -4.43 -0.34 -16.62
C ILE A 319 -5.13 0.97 -16.27
N SER A 320 -5.25 1.30 -14.96
CA SER A 320 -5.87 2.54 -14.49
C SER A 320 -4.80 3.57 -14.12
N PRO A 321 -4.90 4.82 -14.59
CA PRO A 321 -4.01 5.90 -14.18
C PRO A 321 -4.26 6.39 -12.74
N TYR A 322 -5.42 6.07 -12.17
CA TYR A 322 -5.91 6.67 -10.92
C TYR A 322 -5.49 5.93 -9.65
N GLN A 323 -4.58 4.98 -9.74
CA GLN A 323 -4.06 4.25 -8.59
C GLN A 323 -3.16 5.18 -7.76
N ILE A 324 -3.64 5.63 -6.60
CA ILE A 324 -2.91 6.50 -5.67
C ILE A 324 -2.07 5.75 -4.64
N SER A 325 -2.27 4.44 -4.52
CA SER A 325 -1.57 3.57 -3.57
C SER A 325 -1.26 2.22 -4.22
N SER A 326 -0.02 1.77 -4.11
CA SER A 326 0.41 0.44 -4.54
C SER A 326 1.44 -0.11 -3.56
N GLY A 327 0.98 -0.89 -2.60
CA GLY A 327 1.86 -1.57 -1.65
C GLY A 327 2.88 -2.46 -2.35
N THR A 328 2.48 -3.11 -3.44
CA THR A 328 3.36 -4.00 -4.21
C THR A 328 4.50 -3.24 -4.88
N LEU A 329 4.26 -2.04 -5.43
CA LEU A 329 5.31 -1.18 -5.96
C LEU A 329 6.24 -0.69 -4.85
N THR A 330 5.69 -0.28 -3.70
CA THR A 330 6.49 0.20 -2.56
C THR A 330 7.40 -0.91 -2.03
N TYR A 331 6.92 -2.15 -1.95
CA TYR A 331 7.72 -3.31 -1.55
C TYR A 331 8.83 -3.62 -2.57
N ALA A 332 8.54 -3.58 -3.87
CA ALA A 332 9.55 -3.77 -4.92
C ALA A 332 10.62 -2.67 -4.88
N ALA A 333 10.22 -1.42 -4.67
CA ALA A 333 11.11 -0.29 -4.46
C ALA A 333 11.96 -0.47 -3.20
N GLY A 334 11.34 -0.91 -2.08
CA GLY A 334 12.01 -1.24 -0.82
C GLY A 334 13.06 -2.33 -0.94
N ALA A 335 12.82 -3.31 -1.81
CA ALA A 335 13.77 -4.36 -2.16
C ALA A 335 14.79 -3.95 -3.23
N GLY A 336 14.76 -2.70 -3.72
CA GLY A 336 15.69 -2.18 -4.71
C GLY A 336 15.58 -2.86 -6.07
N LYS A 337 14.36 -3.15 -6.54
CA LYS A 337 14.18 -3.78 -7.86
C LYS A 337 14.12 -2.72 -8.96
N ALA A 338 14.69 -3.04 -10.12
CA ALA A 338 14.45 -2.22 -11.30
C ALA A 338 12.98 -2.37 -11.70
N VAL A 339 12.30 -1.28 -12.03
CA VAL A 339 10.85 -1.30 -12.24
C VAL A 339 10.50 -0.82 -13.64
N VAL A 340 9.61 -1.57 -14.32
CA VAL A 340 8.88 -1.10 -15.50
C VAL A 340 7.40 -0.97 -15.13
N SER A 341 6.83 0.19 -15.35
CA SER A 341 5.49 0.56 -14.88
C SER A 341 4.73 1.39 -15.90
N THR A 342 3.41 1.29 -15.92
CA THR A 342 2.57 2.35 -16.46
C THR A 342 2.60 3.58 -15.52
N PRO A 343 2.37 4.81 -16.04
CA PRO A 343 2.50 6.04 -15.25
C PRO A 343 1.23 6.35 -14.44
N TYR A 344 0.74 5.39 -13.61
CA TYR A 344 -0.32 5.70 -12.66
C TYR A 344 0.23 6.60 -11.52
N PHE A 345 -0.63 7.33 -10.84
CA PHE A 345 -0.21 8.40 -9.92
C PHE A 345 0.85 7.96 -8.90
N HIS A 346 0.63 6.87 -8.19
CA HIS A 346 1.63 6.41 -7.22
C HIS A 346 2.95 5.98 -7.88
N ALA A 347 2.90 5.42 -9.10
CA ALA A 347 4.12 5.09 -9.82
C ALA A 347 4.91 6.35 -10.23
N GLN A 348 4.23 7.43 -10.61
CA GLN A 348 4.89 8.70 -10.92
C GLN A 348 5.62 9.26 -9.70
N ASP A 349 5.05 9.19 -8.50
CA ASP A 349 5.70 9.62 -7.26
C ASP A 349 6.94 8.79 -6.93
N ILE A 350 6.86 7.46 -7.06
CA ILE A 350 7.93 6.54 -6.68
C ILE A 350 9.05 6.49 -7.73
N LEU A 351 8.71 6.46 -9.02
CA LEU A 351 9.64 6.17 -10.13
C LEU A 351 10.20 7.39 -10.83
N ALA A 352 9.82 8.61 -10.46
CA ALA A 352 10.42 9.84 -10.98
C ALA A 352 11.96 9.82 -10.88
N ASP A 353 12.65 10.76 -11.55
CA ASP A 353 14.11 10.94 -11.50
C ASP A 353 14.89 9.66 -11.90
N ASN A 354 14.44 8.97 -12.93
CA ASN A 354 15.06 7.74 -13.46
C ASN A 354 15.15 6.59 -12.44
N ARG A 355 14.18 6.49 -11.52
CA ARG A 355 14.06 5.37 -10.57
C ARG A 355 13.29 4.19 -11.14
N GLY A 356 12.69 4.33 -12.31
CA GLY A 356 11.98 3.29 -13.06
C GLY A 356 11.84 3.68 -14.52
N VAL A 357 11.37 2.74 -15.34
CA VAL A 357 11.01 2.96 -16.74
C VAL A 357 9.49 3.03 -16.85
N PHE A 358 8.98 4.05 -17.54
CA PHE A 358 7.56 4.15 -17.84
C PHE A 358 7.23 3.59 -19.21
N CYS A 359 6.17 2.79 -19.28
CA CYS A 359 5.54 2.32 -20.53
C CYS A 359 4.13 2.90 -20.67
N LYS A 360 3.59 2.87 -21.87
CA LYS A 360 2.21 3.33 -22.14
C LYS A 360 1.19 2.37 -21.55
N PHE A 361 0.04 2.90 -21.14
CA PHE A 361 -1.09 2.09 -20.72
C PHE A 361 -1.56 1.15 -21.82
N LYS A 362 -1.83 -0.11 -21.48
CA LYS A 362 -2.36 -1.14 -22.37
C LYS A 362 -1.52 -1.35 -23.66
N ASP A 363 -0.24 -1.12 -23.60
CA ASP A 363 0.72 -1.22 -24.71
C ASP A 363 1.84 -2.22 -24.36
N SER A 364 1.70 -3.43 -24.91
CA SER A 364 2.69 -4.52 -24.69
C SER A 364 4.02 -4.27 -25.41
N ILE A 365 4.04 -3.50 -26.49
CA ILE A 365 5.29 -3.16 -27.20
C ILE A 365 6.09 -2.16 -26.36
N SER A 366 5.45 -1.08 -25.90
CA SER A 366 6.08 -0.12 -25.02
C SER A 366 6.59 -0.77 -23.71
N LEU A 367 5.86 -1.76 -23.18
CA LEU A 367 6.30 -2.52 -22.01
C LEU A 367 7.51 -3.42 -22.34
N ALA A 368 7.51 -4.05 -23.53
CA ALA A 368 8.66 -4.84 -24.00
C ALA A 368 9.92 -3.99 -24.15
N ASP A 369 9.80 -2.79 -24.74
CA ASP A 369 10.90 -1.85 -24.89
C ASP A 369 11.51 -1.47 -23.52
N GLY A 370 10.66 -1.18 -22.52
CA GLY A 370 11.12 -0.89 -21.17
C GLY A 370 11.82 -2.08 -20.51
N ILE A 371 11.37 -3.32 -20.74
CA ILE A 371 12.05 -4.52 -20.23
C ILE A 371 13.40 -4.69 -20.97
N ILE A 372 13.43 -4.50 -22.29
CA ILE A 372 14.64 -4.63 -23.13
C ILE A 372 15.72 -3.62 -22.69
N GLU A 373 15.36 -2.38 -22.36
CA GLU A 373 16.28 -1.39 -21.80
C GLU A 373 16.99 -1.94 -20.53
N LEU A 374 16.25 -2.65 -19.70
CA LEU A 374 16.76 -3.23 -18.45
C LEU A 374 17.49 -4.58 -18.61
N LEU A 375 17.62 -5.11 -19.83
CA LEU A 375 18.50 -6.25 -20.10
C LEU A 375 19.98 -5.86 -19.91
N ASP A 376 20.34 -4.60 -20.16
CA ASP A 376 21.65 -4.07 -19.79
C ASP A 376 21.83 -4.10 -18.26
N ALA A 377 22.76 -4.92 -17.80
CA ALA A 377 23.03 -5.11 -16.38
C ALA A 377 23.53 -3.84 -15.69
N LYS A 378 24.24 -2.93 -16.41
CA LYS A 378 24.76 -1.68 -15.84
C LYS A 378 23.59 -0.71 -15.61
N VAL A 379 22.70 -0.55 -16.59
CA VAL A 379 21.49 0.28 -16.49
C VAL A 379 20.61 -0.24 -15.37
N ARG A 380 20.32 -1.54 -15.37
CA ARG A 380 19.50 -2.20 -14.35
C ARG A 380 20.05 -2.00 -12.93
N LYS A 381 21.34 -2.31 -12.69
CA LYS A 381 21.99 -2.15 -11.37
C LYS A 381 22.03 -0.69 -10.91
N ALA A 382 22.22 0.26 -11.81
CA ALA A 382 22.20 1.68 -11.48
C ALA A 382 20.79 2.13 -11.02
N MET A 383 19.75 1.67 -11.69
CA MET A 383 18.35 1.94 -11.31
C MET A 383 18.00 1.29 -9.97
N GLN A 384 18.38 0.02 -9.76
CA GLN A 384 18.18 -0.70 -8.49
C GLN A 384 18.79 0.06 -7.30
N LYS A 385 20.00 0.56 -7.44
CA LYS A 385 20.65 1.37 -6.39
C LYS A 385 19.92 2.69 -6.13
N ARG A 386 19.47 3.39 -7.18
CA ARG A 386 18.73 4.66 -7.04
C ARG A 386 17.40 4.47 -6.31
N ILE A 387 16.61 3.51 -6.74
CA ILE A 387 15.29 3.26 -6.13
C ILE A 387 15.44 2.74 -4.70
N TYR A 388 16.43 1.89 -4.42
CA TYR A 388 16.72 1.42 -3.06
C TYR A 388 17.07 2.58 -2.13
N LYS A 389 18.01 3.46 -2.53
CA LYS A 389 18.37 4.65 -1.74
C LYS A 389 17.14 5.55 -1.47
N PHE A 390 16.32 5.75 -2.49
CA PHE A 390 15.12 6.56 -2.37
C PHE A 390 14.09 5.94 -1.42
N SER A 391 13.88 4.63 -1.50
CA SER A 391 12.85 3.91 -0.75
C SER A 391 13.14 3.71 0.74
N ARG A 392 14.38 4.00 1.20
CA ARG A 392 14.71 3.89 2.64
C ARG A 392 13.81 4.76 3.51
N ARG A 393 13.31 5.86 2.99
CA ARG A 393 12.33 6.73 3.67
C ARG A 393 10.97 6.07 3.90
N PHE A 394 10.66 5.03 3.14
CA PHE A 394 9.39 4.29 3.22
C PHE A 394 9.48 3.03 4.08
N VAL A 395 10.60 2.74 4.72
CA VAL A 395 10.65 1.60 5.65
C VAL A 395 9.64 1.81 6.78
N TRP A 396 8.98 0.74 7.19
CA TRP A 396 7.89 0.80 8.15
C TRP A 396 8.25 1.56 9.43
N ALA A 397 9.49 1.46 9.91
CA ALA A 397 9.93 2.21 11.10
C ALA A 397 9.76 3.74 10.94
N ASN A 398 10.11 4.30 9.76
CA ASN A 398 9.93 5.73 9.48
C ASN A 398 8.45 6.10 9.33
N ILE A 399 7.69 5.26 8.63
CA ILE A 399 6.25 5.47 8.42
C ILE A 399 5.50 5.40 9.76
N ALA A 400 5.78 4.40 10.59
CA ALA A 400 5.18 4.26 11.92
C ALA A 400 5.45 5.49 12.79
N GLN A 401 6.67 6.04 12.74
CA GLN A 401 7.01 7.26 13.47
C GLN A 401 6.17 8.47 13.01
N GLU A 402 5.89 8.59 11.72
CA GLU A 402 5.01 9.66 11.21
C GLU A 402 3.56 9.51 11.71
N TYR A 403 3.05 8.28 11.75
CA TYR A 403 1.74 7.99 12.34
C TYR A 403 1.70 8.35 13.81
N VAL A 404 2.69 7.91 14.60
CA VAL A 404 2.80 8.19 16.04
C VAL A 404 2.85 9.70 16.31
N ASN A 405 3.67 10.44 15.57
CA ASN A 405 3.76 11.90 15.72
C ASN A 405 2.41 12.58 15.45
N LEU A 406 1.64 12.07 14.47
CA LEU A 406 0.31 12.58 14.19
C LEU A 406 -0.69 12.21 15.29
N PHE A 407 -0.67 10.97 15.76
CA PHE A 407 -1.54 10.52 16.86
C PHE A 407 -1.30 11.34 18.14
N ASP A 408 -0.04 11.54 18.51
CA ASP A 408 0.35 12.38 19.63
C ASP A 408 -0.19 13.80 19.54
N LYS A 409 -0.07 14.39 18.35
CA LYS A 409 -0.59 15.73 18.11
C LYS A 409 -2.12 15.77 18.28
N VAL A 410 -2.84 14.81 17.72
CA VAL A 410 -4.31 14.78 17.78
C VAL A 410 -4.80 14.54 19.21
N ILE A 411 -4.18 13.62 19.96
CA ILE A 411 -4.54 13.33 21.36
C ILE A 411 -4.32 14.57 22.22
N LYS A 412 -3.17 15.25 22.10
CA LYS A 412 -2.88 16.49 22.84
C LYS A 412 -3.86 17.63 22.54
N MET A 413 -4.29 17.76 21.29
CA MET A 413 -5.31 18.77 20.93
C MET A 413 -6.67 18.46 21.56
N GLY A 414 -7.06 17.18 21.62
CA GLY A 414 -8.31 16.74 22.25
C GLY A 414 -8.34 16.99 23.77
N SER A 415 -7.21 16.83 24.48
CA SER A 415 -7.12 17.08 25.91
C SER A 415 -7.21 18.56 26.29
N VAL A 416 -6.80 19.48 25.40
CA VAL A 416 -6.89 20.94 25.65
C VAL A 416 -8.33 21.45 25.54
N PHE A 417 -9.20 20.80 24.77
CA PHE A 417 -10.60 21.20 24.58
C PHE A 417 -11.60 20.40 25.42
N GLY A 418 -11.15 19.37 26.16
CA GLY A 418 -12.02 18.48 26.98
C GLY A 418 -12.19 18.92 28.42
N ASP A 419 -11.44 19.94 28.89
CA ASP A 419 -11.48 20.50 30.25
C ASP A 419 -12.25 21.84 30.33
N SER A 420 -13.07 22.16 29.32
CA SER A 420 -13.86 23.40 29.30
C SER A 420 -15.37 23.11 29.38
#